data_d624b3de58d6daee65ed4fe07a841886
#
_entry.id   d624b3de58d6daee65ed4fe07a841886
#
_cell.length_a   1.000
_cell.length_b   1.000
_cell.length_c   1.000
_cell.angle_alpha   90.00
_cell.angle_beta   90.00
_cell.angle_gamma   90.00
#
_symmetry.space_group_name_H-M   'P 1'
#
loop_
_entity.id
_entity.type
_entity.pdbx_description
1 polymer ?
#
loop_
_entity_poly.entity_id
_entity_poly.type
_entity_poly.pdbx_seq_one_letter_code
_entity_poly.pdbx_strand_id
1 'polypeptide(L)'
;MKIEVTYTFKAPQEKVWETFNTVEHLQKALPGCEKLEETEPGKYDVYLKIGISAVKGKYKGKFEIADPQPPNSYKLVGQGKGLPGYVKGEALISLSQDGENTVLAYDGDVQVGGLLAGIGQRMIGGISKMMLEQFFKSMDDILK
;
A
#
# COMPACT_ATOMS: atom_id res chain seq x y z
N MET A 1 7.52 2.58 -13.49
CA MET A 1 6.50 3.66 -13.45
C MET A 1 6.46 4.28 -12.08
N LYS A 2 6.59 5.58 -12.02
CA LYS A 2 6.56 6.34 -10.76
C LYS A 2 5.14 6.58 -10.30
N ILE A 3 4.87 6.31 -9.02
CA ILE A 3 3.60 6.60 -8.36
C ILE A 3 3.90 7.44 -7.13
N GLU A 4 3.35 8.65 -7.08
CA GLU A 4 3.52 9.57 -5.95
C GLU A 4 2.14 9.97 -5.42
N VAL A 5 1.94 9.82 -4.11
CA VAL A 5 0.70 10.19 -3.43
C VAL A 5 1.04 10.81 -2.09
N THR A 6 0.31 11.85 -1.72
CA THR A 6 0.36 12.42 -0.37
C THR A 6 -1.01 12.34 0.27
N TYR A 7 -1.02 12.18 1.58
CA TYR A 7 -2.27 12.14 2.35
C TYR A 7 -2.06 12.77 3.72
N THR A 8 -3.03 13.53 4.20
CA THR A 8 -2.96 14.16 5.50
C THR A 8 -3.92 13.47 6.47
N PHE A 9 -3.35 12.93 7.56
CA PHE A 9 -4.10 12.30 8.64
C PHE A 9 -4.31 13.29 9.78
N LYS A 10 -5.50 13.31 10.34
CA LYS A 10 -5.83 14.16 11.50
C LYS A 10 -5.49 13.44 12.80
N ALA A 11 -4.21 13.08 12.95
CA ALA A 11 -3.70 12.34 14.10
C ALA A 11 -2.21 12.61 14.29
N PRO A 12 -1.67 12.41 15.50
CA PRO A 12 -0.23 12.56 15.74
C PRO A 12 0.59 11.52 14.99
N GLN A 13 1.81 11.88 14.64
CA GLN A 13 2.72 11.06 13.85
C GLN A 13 2.95 9.66 14.45
N GLU A 14 3.15 9.57 15.76
CA GLU A 14 3.37 8.29 16.42
C GLU A 14 2.17 7.36 16.30
N LYS A 15 0.97 7.90 16.39
CA LYS A 15 -0.26 7.12 16.25
C LYS A 15 -0.45 6.62 14.82
N VAL A 16 -0.14 7.44 13.83
CA VAL A 16 -0.15 7.04 12.42
C VAL A 16 0.85 5.92 12.19
N TRP A 17 2.07 6.07 12.72
CA TRP A 17 3.11 5.04 12.63
C TRP A 17 2.64 3.70 13.19
N GLU A 18 2.12 3.69 14.41
CA GLU A 18 1.62 2.48 15.06
C GLU A 18 0.52 1.81 14.25
N THR A 19 -0.43 2.60 13.74
CA THR A 19 -1.55 2.07 12.98
C THR A 19 -1.10 1.41 11.69
N PHE A 20 -0.13 2.00 10.99
CA PHE A 20 0.43 1.44 9.76
C PHE A 20 1.30 0.20 10.01
N ASN A 21 1.70 -0.06 11.24
CA ASN A 21 2.52 -1.23 11.60
C ASN A 21 1.73 -2.27 12.40
N THR A 22 0.41 -2.19 12.39
CA THR A 22 -0.47 -3.14 13.06
C THR A 22 -1.17 -4.01 12.03
N VAL A 23 -0.95 -5.33 12.09
CA VAL A 23 -1.46 -6.29 11.10
C VAL A 23 -2.97 -6.22 10.94
N GLU A 24 -3.71 -6.13 12.02
CA GLU A 24 -5.18 -6.08 12.00
C GLU A 24 -5.69 -4.84 11.28
N HIS A 25 -5.00 -3.71 11.44
CA HIS A 25 -5.35 -2.47 10.76
C HIS A 25 -5.02 -2.56 9.27
N LEU A 26 -3.87 -3.12 8.92
CA LEU A 26 -3.47 -3.32 7.53
C LEU A 26 -4.46 -4.22 6.81
N GLN A 27 -4.84 -5.33 7.42
CA GLN A 27 -5.80 -6.26 6.81
C GLN A 27 -7.15 -5.59 6.55
N LYS A 28 -7.62 -4.80 7.50
CA LYS A 28 -8.90 -4.10 7.39
C LYS A 28 -8.87 -3.00 6.31
N ALA A 29 -7.74 -2.32 6.17
CA ALA A 29 -7.62 -1.16 5.29
C ALA A 29 -7.24 -1.51 3.85
N LEU A 30 -6.50 -2.61 3.62
CA LEU A 30 -6.06 -2.98 2.28
C LEU A 30 -7.24 -3.33 1.38
N PRO A 31 -7.42 -2.64 0.23
CA PRO A 31 -8.53 -2.90 -0.67
C PRO A 31 -8.54 -4.36 -1.17
N GLY A 32 -9.67 -5.03 -0.99
CA GLY A 32 -9.84 -6.39 -1.47
C GLY A 32 -9.07 -7.46 -0.69
N CYS A 33 -8.51 -7.12 0.47
CA CYS A 33 -7.73 -8.06 1.25
C CYS A 33 -8.61 -9.16 1.85
N GLU A 34 -8.38 -10.40 1.41
CA GLU A 34 -9.05 -11.56 1.96
C GLU A 34 -8.29 -12.14 3.15
N LYS A 35 -6.96 -12.06 3.11
CA LYS A 35 -6.09 -12.61 4.15
C LYS A 35 -4.76 -11.90 4.17
N LEU A 36 -4.24 -11.65 5.36
CA LEU A 36 -2.92 -11.06 5.58
C LEU A 36 -2.25 -11.83 6.71
N GLU A 37 -1.06 -12.36 6.46
CA GLU A 37 -0.27 -13.10 7.44
C GLU A 37 1.10 -12.51 7.60
N GLU A 38 1.51 -12.21 8.83
CA GLU A 38 2.88 -11.86 9.12
C GLU A 38 3.68 -13.16 9.27
N THR A 39 4.61 -13.41 8.34
CA THR A 39 5.42 -14.65 8.31
C THR A 39 6.68 -14.52 9.13
N GLU A 40 7.29 -13.34 9.12
CA GLU A 40 8.44 -12.94 9.93
C GLU A 40 8.25 -11.48 10.31
N PRO A 41 8.93 -10.95 11.34
CA PRO A 41 8.79 -9.54 11.68
C PRO A 41 9.02 -8.64 10.46
N GLY A 42 8.00 -7.85 10.10
CA GLY A 42 8.05 -6.95 8.96
C GLY A 42 7.82 -7.59 7.60
N LYS A 43 7.56 -8.92 7.54
CA LYS A 43 7.29 -9.62 6.28
C LYS A 43 5.90 -10.23 6.28
N TYR A 44 5.19 -10.08 5.16
CA TYR A 44 3.78 -10.43 5.07
C TYR A 44 3.46 -11.18 3.78
N ASP A 45 2.57 -12.17 3.90
CA ASP A 45 1.86 -12.75 2.76
C ASP A 45 0.47 -12.13 2.69
N VAL A 46 0.03 -11.77 1.49
CA VAL A 46 -1.26 -11.10 1.28
C VAL A 46 -2.04 -11.76 0.15
N TYR A 47 -3.35 -11.90 0.36
CA TYR A 47 -4.28 -12.45 -0.62
C TYR A 47 -5.33 -11.39 -0.92
N LEU A 48 -5.41 -10.98 -2.18
CA LEU A 48 -6.30 -9.92 -2.61
C LEU A 48 -7.29 -10.42 -3.65
N LYS A 49 -8.52 -9.94 -3.55
CA LYS A 49 -9.53 -10.10 -4.60
C LYS A 49 -9.90 -8.70 -5.09
N ILE A 50 -9.47 -8.38 -6.30
CA ILE A 50 -9.67 -7.05 -6.87
C ILE A 50 -10.85 -7.11 -7.83
N GLY A 51 -11.79 -6.16 -7.68
CA GLY A 51 -13.00 -6.08 -8.50
C GLY A 51 -12.98 -5.01 -9.58
N ILE A 52 -11.89 -4.27 -9.71
CA ILE A 52 -11.74 -3.23 -10.74
C ILE A 52 -11.54 -3.92 -12.09
N SER A 53 -12.44 -3.70 -13.05
CA SER A 53 -12.57 -4.51 -14.26
C SER A 53 -11.28 -4.67 -15.08
N ALA A 54 -10.45 -3.64 -15.18
CA ALA A 54 -9.20 -3.70 -15.95
C ALA A 54 -8.15 -4.63 -15.32
N VAL A 55 -8.19 -4.80 -13.99
CA VAL A 55 -7.22 -5.60 -13.23
C VAL A 55 -7.91 -6.68 -12.38
N LYS A 56 -9.15 -6.97 -12.69
CA LYS A 56 -9.99 -7.90 -11.91
C LYS A 56 -9.36 -9.27 -11.79
N GLY A 57 -9.31 -9.78 -10.57
CA GLY A 57 -8.82 -11.13 -10.31
C GLY A 57 -8.34 -11.32 -8.89
N LYS A 58 -7.92 -12.55 -8.61
CA LYS A 58 -7.29 -12.90 -7.33
C LYS A 58 -5.79 -12.85 -7.46
N TYR A 59 -5.15 -12.23 -6.48
CA TYR A 59 -3.70 -12.07 -6.43
C TYR A 59 -3.17 -12.60 -5.12
N LYS A 60 -2.03 -13.27 -5.20
CA LYS A 60 -1.24 -13.66 -4.03
C LYS A 60 0.05 -12.86 -4.06
N GLY A 61 0.37 -12.22 -2.97
CA GLY A 61 1.54 -11.37 -2.89
C GLY A 61 2.32 -11.50 -1.61
N LYS A 62 3.47 -10.85 -1.62
CA LYS A 62 4.33 -10.71 -0.45
C LYS A 62 4.78 -9.26 -0.39
N PHE A 63 4.88 -8.72 0.82
CA PHE A 63 5.50 -7.42 1.00
C PHE A 63 6.30 -7.37 2.31
N GLU A 64 7.25 -6.47 2.34
CA GLU A 64 8.15 -6.27 3.47
C GLU A 64 8.17 -4.79 3.85
N ILE A 65 8.09 -4.53 5.14
CA ILE A 65 8.37 -3.21 5.72
C ILE A 65 9.85 -3.25 6.14
N ALA A 66 10.69 -2.58 5.34
CA ALA A 66 12.14 -2.62 5.48
C ALA A 66 12.68 -1.27 5.98
N ASP A 67 13.84 -1.32 6.62
CA ASP A 67 14.58 -0.13 7.10
C ASP A 67 13.70 0.85 7.89
N PRO A 68 12.95 0.37 8.91
CA PRO A 68 12.08 1.27 9.66
C PRO A 68 12.89 2.30 10.45
N GLN A 69 12.49 3.56 10.31
CA GLN A 69 13.04 4.71 11.05
C GLN A 69 11.89 5.34 11.84
N PRO A 70 11.44 4.72 12.95
CA PRO A 70 10.28 5.21 13.70
C PRO A 70 10.49 6.60 14.27
N PRO A 71 9.52 7.47 14.24
CA PRO A 71 8.22 7.37 13.54
C PRO A 71 8.22 8.07 12.17
N ASN A 72 9.35 8.09 11.47
CA ASN A 72 9.59 8.95 10.31
C ASN A 72 9.41 8.28 8.96
N SER A 73 9.96 7.08 8.76
CA SER A 73 9.92 6.47 7.44
C SER A 73 10.20 4.98 7.45
N TYR A 74 9.80 4.32 6.37
CA TYR A 74 10.18 2.95 6.07
C TYR A 74 10.09 2.71 4.57
N LYS A 75 10.77 1.67 4.11
CA LYS A 75 10.66 1.20 2.73
C LYS A 75 9.63 0.08 2.66
N LEU A 76 8.81 0.12 1.63
CA LEU A 76 7.86 -0.93 1.33
C LEU A 76 8.33 -1.63 0.07
N VAL A 77 8.55 -2.94 0.15
CA VAL A 77 8.97 -3.75 -1.01
C VAL A 77 7.94 -4.86 -1.18
N GLY A 78 7.37 -4.97 -2.37
CA GLY A 78 6.31 -5.94 -2.58
C GLY A 78 6.23 -6.49 -3.98
N GLN A 79 5.56 -7.63 -4.07
CA GLN A 79 5.25 -8.27 -5.33
C GLN A 79 3.99 -9.10 -5.18
N GLY A 80 3.29 -9.27 -6.30
CA GLY A 80 2.10 -10.10 -6.33
C GLY A 80 1.84 -10.63 -7.74
N LYS A 81 1.13 -11.74 -7.83
CA LYS A 81 0.75 -12.31 -9.12
C LYS A 81 -0.61 -12.99 -9.05
N GLY A 82 -1.24 -13.06 -10.22
CA GLY A 82 -2.51 -13.74 -10.43
C GLY A 82 -2.70 -14.02 -11.91
N LEU A 83 -3.90 -14.46 -12.29
CA LEU A 83 -4.19 -14.70 -13.71
C LEU A 83 -3.97 -13.48 -14.59
N PRO A 84 -4.32 -12.26 -14.16
CA PRO A 84 -4.09 -11.08 -15.01
C PRO A 84 -2.62 -10.71 -15.20
N GLY A 85 -1.72 -11.23 -14.38
CA GLY A 85 -0.30 -10.91 -14.48
C GLY A 85 0.36 -10.71 -13.14
N TYR A 86 1.48 -9.99 -13.15
CA TYR A 86 2.22 -9.72 -11.92
C TYR A 86 2.48 -8.23 -11.73
N VAL A 87 2.70 -7.88 -10.48
CA VAL A 87 3.06 -6.53 -10.04
C VAL A 87 4.27 -6.65 -9.13
N LYS A 88 5.22 -5.76 -9.30
CA LYS A 88 6.41 -5.68 -8.45
C LYS A 88 6.71 -4.22 -8.19
N GLY A 89 7.03 -3.88 -6.95
CA GLY A 89 7.29 -2.49 -6.63
C GLY A 89 8.01 -2.27 -5.32
N GLU A 90 8.50 -1.05 -5.18
CA GLU A 90 9.05 -0.56 -3.93
C GLU A 90 8.67 0.90 -3.76
N ALA A 91 8.58 1.34 -2.51
CA ALA A 91 8.21 2.70 -2.18
C ALA A 91 8.89 3.16 -0.90
N LEU A 92 9.14 4.46 -0.83
CA LEU A 92 9.50 5.10 0.41
C LEU A 92 8.24 5.74 0.99
N ILE A 93 7.92 5.39 2.22
CA ILE A 93 6.83 5.98 2.98
C ILE A 93 7.45 6.91 4.01
N SER A 94 7.07 8.18 3.98
CA SER A 94 7.59 9.20 4.89
C SER A 94 6.45 9.88 5.62
N LEU A 95 6.61 10.07 6.93
CA LEU A 95 5.65 10.77 7.77
C LEU A 95 6.30 12.04 8.32
N SER A 96 5.56 13.14 8.31
CA SER A 96 6.00 14.39 8.92
C SER A 96 4.86 15.03 9.71
N GLN A 97 5.18 15.57 10.89
CA GLN A 97 4.20 16.25 11.73
C GLN A 97 3.92 17.64 11.16
N ASP A 98 2.65 18.01 11.06
CA ASP A 98 2.19 19.31 10.61
C ASP A 98 1.12 19.81 11.59
N GLY A 99 1.52 20.56 12.61
CA GLY A 99 0.63 20.92 13.69
C GLY A 99 0.13 19.68 14.43
N GLU A 100 -1.18 19.47 14.44
CA GLU A 100 -1.83 18.29 15.03
C GLU A 100 -2.00 17.16 14.04
N ASN A 101 -1.63 17.40 12.78
CA ASN A 101 -1.82 16.45 11.68
C ASN A 101 -0.50 15.79 11.30
N THR A 102 -0.61 14.72 10.53
CA THR A 102 0.54 14.03 9.95
C THR A 102 0.39 13.95 8.44
N VAL A 103 1.41 14.38 7.73
CA VAL A 103 1.46 14.25 6.27
C VAL A 103 2.25 12.99 5.92
N LEU A 104 1.61 12.11 5.17
CA LEU A 104 2.24 10.91 4.61
C LEU A 104 2.59 11.18 3.16
N ALA A 105 3.83 10.89 2.79
CA ALA A 105 4.29 10.92 1.41
C ALA A 105 4.64 9.49 0.97
N TYR A 106 4.01 9.05 -0.11
CA TYR A 106 4.29 7.78 -0.78
C TYR A 106 5.03 8.09 -2.07
N ASP A 107 6.24 7.57 -2.21
CA ASP A 107 7.06 7.72 -3.42
C ASP A 107 7.50 6.33 -3.86
N GLY A 108 6.83 5.80 -4.88
CA GLY A 108 7.02 4.43 -5.30
C GLY A 108 7.34 4.26 -6.77
N ASP A 109 7.87 3.08 -7.08
CA ASP A 109 8.11 2.64 -8.43
C ASP A 109 7.47 1.27 -8.61
N VAL A 110 6.67 1.11 -9.68
CA VAL A 110 5.86 -0.08 -9.93
C VAL A 110 6.15 -0.63 -11.31
N GLN A 111 6.32 -1.94 -11.40
CA GLN A 111 6.45 -2.68 -12.65
C GLN A 111 5.32 -3.70 -12.74
N VAL A 112 4.75 -3.85 -13.92
CA VAL A 112 3.70 -4.84 -14.18
C VAL A 112 4.08 -5.68 -15.38
N GLY A 113 3.57 -6.91 -15.40
CA GLY A 113 3.82 -7.85 -16.51
C GLY A 113 2.60 -8.74 -16.76
N GLY A 114 2.71 -9.61 -17.76
CA GLY A 114 1.61 -10.44 -18.22
C GLY A 114 0.55 -9.59 -18.90
N LEU A 115 -0.72 -9.94 -18.75
CA LEU A 115 -1.83 -9.19 -19.32
C LEU A 115 -1.92 -7.77 -18.80
N LEU A 116 -1.48 -7.53 -17.56
CA LEU A 116 -1.48 -6.19 -16.95
C LEU A 116 -0.61 -5.22 -17.72
N ALA A 117 0.48 -5.67 -18.34
CA ALA A 117 1.36 -4.82 -19.13
C ALA A 117 0.66 -4.22 -20.35
N GLY A 118 -0.35 -4.90 -20.88
CA GLY A 118 -1.14 -4.44 -22.03
C GLY A 118 -2.15 -3.35 -21.70
N ILE A 119 -2.42 -3.09 -20.42
CA ILE A 119 -3.40 -2.09 -20.01
C ILE A 119 -2.87 -0.67 -20.26
N GLY A 120 -1.55 -0.46 -20.17
CA GLY A 120 -0.91 0.83 -20.36
C GLY A 120 -0.61 1.55 -19.05
N GLN A 121 0.49 2.29 -19.06
CA GLN A 121 1.00 2.94 -17.86
C GLN A 121 0.03 3.97 -17.26
N ARG A 122 -0.67 4.71 -18.12
CA ARG A 122 -1.60 5.73 -17.65
C ARG A 122 -2.74 5.14 -16.82
N MET A 123 -3.32 4.04 -17.30
CA MET A 123 -4.41 3.38 -16.60
C MET A 123 -3.92 2.69 -15.32
N ILE A 124 -2.80 1.99 -15.39
CA ILE A 124 -2.19 1.35 -14.22
C ILE A 124 -1.86 2.42 -13.16
N GLY A 125 -1.31 3.55 -13.57
CA GLY A 125 -1.02 4.66 -12.66
C GLY A 125 -2.28 5.21 -11.97
N GLY A 126 -3.36 5.40 -12.73
CA GLY A 126 -4.63 5.87 -12.17
C GLY A 126 -5.25 4.88 -11.18
N ILE A 127 -5.25 3.60 -11.52
CA ILE A 127 -5.75 2.55 -10.65
C ILE A 127 -4.92 2.46 -9.37
N SER A 128 -3.60 2.52 -9.49
CA SER A 128 -2.68 2.47 -8.34
C SER A 128 -2.93 3.62 -7.38
N LYS A 129 -3.06 4.84 -7.88
CA LYS A 129 -3.36 6.01 -7.06
C LYS A 129 -4.71 5.89 -6.36
N MET A 130 -5.73 5.43 -7.08
CA MET A 130 -7.06 5.23 -6.51
C MET A 130 -7.02 4.22 -5.36
N MET A 131 -6.32 3.10 -5.54
CA MET A 131 -6.21 2.07 -4.51
C MET A 131 -5.44 2.57 -3.29
N LEU A 132 -4.36 3.33 -3.50
CA LEU A 132 -3.61 3.94 -2.41
C LEU A 132 -4.47 4.94 -1.63
N GLU A 133 -5.23 5.77 -2.31
CA GLU A 133 -6.13 6.73 -1.68
C GLU A 133 -7.23 6.04 -0.86
N GLN A 134 -7.79 4.94 -1.36
CA GLN A 134 -8.75 4.13 -0.62
C GLN A 134 -8.12 3.53 0.63
N PHE A 135 -6.90 3.03 0.50
CA PHE A 135 -6.15 2.47 1.63
C PHE A 135 -5.92 3.54 2.70
N PHE A 136 -5.41 4.70 2.31
CA PHE A 136 -5.15 5.79 3.26
C PHE A 136 -6.44 6.30 3.92
N LYS A 137 -7.51 6.40 3.15
CA LYS A 137 -8.81 6.79 3.70
C LYS A 137 -9.32 5.80 4.75
N SER A 138 -9.16 4.50 4.47
CA SER A 138 -9.55 3.45 5.42
C SER A 138 -8.70 3.51 6.69
N MET A 139 -7.40 3.79 6.56
CA MET A 139 -6.51 3.99 7.71
C MET A 139 -6.92 5.24 8.51
N ASP A 140 -7.29 6.31 7.82
CA ASP A 140 -7.76 7.54 8.46
C ASP A 140 -9.03 7.27 9.29
N ASP A 141 -9.94 6.46 8.77
CA ASP A 141 -11.16 6.06 9.50
C ASP A 141 -10.82 5.24 10.75
N ILE A 142 -9.81 4.40 10.70
CA ILE A 142 -9.32 3.64 11.85
C ILE A 142 -8.74 4.58 12.92
N LEU A 143 -8.06 5.64 12.48
CA LEU A 143 -7.42 6.61 13.36
C LEU A 143 -8.39 7.56 14.07
N LYS A 144 -9.62 7.63 13.62
CA LYS A 144 -10.65 8.50 14.23
C LYS A 144 -11.18 7.99 15.56
#